data_71105c7b50831c1c5aa4a16b3083a51f
#
_entry.id   71105c7b50831c1c5aa4a16b3083a51f
#
_cell.length_a   1.000
_cell.length_b   1.000
_cell.length_c   1.000
_cell.angle_alpha   90.00
_cell.angle_beta   90.00
_cell.angle_gamma   90.00
#
_symmetry.space_group_name_H-M   'P 1'
#
loop_
_entity.id
_entity.type
_entity.pdbx_description
1 polymer ?
#
loop_
_entity_poly.entity_id
_entity_poly.type
_entity_poly.pdbx_seq_one_letter_code
_entity_poly.pdbx_strand_id
1 'polypeptide(L)'
;MQLKFFQIPASGELAEEELNKFLRSHRVLRLDRELTRRDSSPAWVVCVEYLEGAEPAIGSTRRSEERKVDYREVLNAQDFSVFSALREVRKSLAEAEGVPVYAVFTNDQLAKFAQIRPASRAALEKVEGVGAAKVEKYGERVLAVISATAVIPP
;
A
#
# COMPACT_ATOMS: atom_id res chain seq x y z
N MET A 1 -2.80 24.65 15.82
CA MET A 1 -2.46 24.39 14.41
C MET A 1 -1.57 25.52 13.92
N GLN A 2 -0.40 25.16 13.43
CA GLN A 2 0.59 26.11 12.92
C GLN A 2 1.09 25.67 11.54
N LEU A 3 1.56 26.63 10.75
CA LEU A 3 2.15 26.41 9.44
C LEU A 3 3.63 26.78 9.48
N LYS A 4 4.48 25.93 8.92
CA LYS A 4 5.90 26.23 8.71
C LYS A 4 6.26 25.96 7.26
N PHE A 5 6.99 26.91 6.67
CA PHE A 5 7.44 26.83 5.29
C PHE A 5 8.94 26.52 5.26
N PHE A 6 9.32 25.57 4.41
CA PHE A 6 10.71 25.26 4.11
C PHE A 6 10.95 25.48 2.62
N GLN A 7 12.10 26.01 2.30
CA GLN A 7 12.54 26.15 0.92
C GLN A 7 13.80 25.30 0.74
N ILE A 8 13.72 24.29 -0.12
CA ILE A 8 14.79 23.33 -0.37
C ILE A 8 15.31 23.55 -1.78
N PRO A 9 16.49 24.18 -1.94
CA PRO A 9 17.17 24.29 -3.23
C PRO A 9 17.51 22.90 -3.78
N ALA A 10 17.59 22.75 -5.09
CA ALA A 10 17.91 21.48 -5.73
C ALA A 10 19.27 20.86 -5.30
N SER A 11 20.15 21.66 -4.72
CA SER A 11 21.47 21.27 -4.19
C SER A 11 21.58 21.36 -2.66
N GLY A 12 20.46 21.42 -1.95
CA GLY A 12 20.43 21.81 -0.53
C GLY A 12 20.26 20.63 0.45
N GLU A 13 21.28 19.80 0.65
CA GLU A 13 21.26 18.70 1.64
C GLU A 13 20.95 19.18 3.07
N LEU A 14 21.46 20.34 3.47
CA LEU A 14 21.21 20.93 4.80
C LEU A 14 19.75 21.33 5.02
N ALA A 15 19.10 21.87 3.99
CA ALA A 15 17.68 22.26 4.08
C ALA A 15 16.75 21.04 4.13
N GLU A 16 17.12 19.97 3.45
CA GLU A 16 16.42 18.69 3.52
C GLU A 16 16.54 18.07 4.92
N GLU A 17 17.73 18.10 5.51
CA GLU A 17 17.95 17.59 6.85
C GLU A 17 17.18 18.40 7.92
N GLU A 18 17.12 19.72 7.78
CA GLU A 18 16.33 20.59 8.66
C GLU A 18 14.83 20.24 8.58
N LEU A 19 14.28 20.06 7.37
CA LEU A 19 12.91 19.62 7.19
C LEU A 19 12.68 18.26 7.84
N ASN A 20 13.54 17.30 7.57
CA ASN A 20 13.42 15.95 8.12
C ASN A 20 13.51 15.92 9.65
N LYS A 21 14.36 16.76 10.24
CA LYS A 21 14.45 16.95 11.70
C LYS A 21 13.17 17.54 12.27
N PHE A 22 12.60 18.54 11.59
CA PHE A 22 11.34 19.16 11.99
C PHE A 22 10.18 18.16 11.94
N LEU A 23 10.07 17.37 10.85
CA LEU A 23 9.02 16.35 10.69
C LEU A 23 9.09 15.26 11.77
N ARG A 24 10.30 14.93 12.25
CA ARG A 24 10.49 13.94 13.33
C ARG A 24 10.19 14.50 14.72
N SER A 25 10.28 15.80 14.92
CA SER A 25 10.11 16.46 16.22
C SER A 25 8.72 17.04 16.47
N HIS A 26 7.85 17.07 15.46
CA HIS A 26 6.52 17.67 15.56
C HIS A 26 5.44 16.75 15.03
N ARG A 27 4.23 16.88 15.58
CA ARG A 27 3.07 16.17 15.05
C ARG A 27 2.55 16.89 13.79
N VAL A 28 2.92 16.37 12.64
CA VAL A 28 2.51 16.88 11.34
C VAL A 28 1.09 16.43 11.03
N LEU A 29 0.24 17.37 10.63
CA LEU A 29 -1.14 17.13 10.20
C LEU A 29 -1.23 17.01 8.68
N ARG A 30 -0.51 17.90 7.98
CA ARG A 30 -0.51 17.96 6.53
C ARG A 30 0.83 18.47 6.02
N LEU A 31 1.22 17.99 4.86
CA LEU A 31 2.41 18.44 4.14
C LEU A 31 2.04 18.66 2.68
N ASP A 32 2.19 19.89 2.21
CA ASP A 32 2.04 20.29 0.81
C ASP A 32 3.40 20.71 0.26
N ARG A 33 3.68 20.37 -0.99
CA ARG A 33 4.94 20.70 -1.65
C ARG A 33 4.69 21.23 -3.05
N GLU A 34 5.41 22.26 -3.41
CA GLU A 34 5.36 22.89 -4.73
C GLU A 34 6.76 23.14 -5.25
N LEU A 35 7.01 22.84 -6.52
CA LEU A 35 8.27 23.15 -7.17
C LEU A 35 8.19 24.54 -7.76
N THR A 36 8.98 25.48 -7.22
CA THR A 36 9.08 26.83 -7.73
C THR A 36 10.36 27.01 -8.53
N ARG A 37 10.28 27.78 -9.60
CA ARG A 37 11.43 28.21 -10.41
C ARG A 37 11.52 29.73 -10.30
N ARG A 38 12.28 30.22 -9.34
CA ARG A 38 12.63 31.62 -9.23
C ARG A 38 14.09 31.78 -9.63
N ASP A 39 14.39 32.75 -10.48
CA ASP A 39 15.75 33.14 -10.86
C ASP A 39 16.64 31.99 -11.37
N SER A 40 16.12 31.15 -12.25
CA SER A 40 16.82 30.02 -12.89
C SER A 40 17.23 28.85 -11.97
N SER A 41 16.90 28.91 -10.69
CA SER A 41 17.18 27.82 -9.75
C SER A 41 15.89 27.18 -9.27
N PRO A 42 15.67 25.88 -9.54
CA PRO A 42 14.53 25.17 -9.01
C PRO A 42 14.69 24.96 -7.50
N ALA A 43 13.60 25.23 -6.76
CA ALA A 43 13.53 24.96 -5.33
C ALA A 43 12.17 24.38 -4.96
N TRP A 44 12.17 23.43 -4.05
CA TRP A 44 10.95 22.93 -3.45
C TRP A 44 10.51 23.85 -2.30
N VAL A 45 9.29 24.31 -2.37
CA VAL A 45 8.63 24.97 -1.23
C VAL A 45 7.74 23.93 -0.56
N VAL A 46 8.00 23.66 0.71
CA VAL A 46 7.25 22.70 1.51
C VAL A 46 6.52 23.46 2.60
N CYS A 47 5.20 23.34 2.61
CA CYS A 47 4.34 23.85 3.68
C CYS A 47 3.98 22.70 4.61
N VAL A 48 4.32 22.84 5.88
CA VAL A 48 4.03 21.85 6.92
C VAL A 48 3.01 22.43 7.89
N GLU A 49 1.87 21.77 7.98
CA GLU A 49 0.84 22.05 8.99
C GLU A 49 1.06 21.11 10.18
N TYR A 50 1.23 21.67 11.38
CA TYR A 50 1.59 20.90 12.57
C TYR A 50 0.93 21.41 13.85
N LEU A 51 0.95 20.61 14.89
CA LEU A 51 0.53 20.97 16.24
C LEU A 51 1.75 21.24 17.11
N GLU A 52 1.76 22.42 17.74
CA GLU A 52 2.76 22.77 18.72
C GLU A 52 2.48 22.09 20.08
N GLY A 53 3.50 21.57 20.73
CA GLY A 53 3.38 20.96 22.05
C GLY A 53 2.76 19.54 22.08
N ALA A 54 2.44 18.96 20.95
CA ALA A 54 2.06 17.56 20.86
C ALA A 54 3.32 16.71 20.65
N GLU A 55 3.45 15.60 21.40
CA GLU A 55 4.53 14.64 21.15
C GLU A 55 4.52 14.23 19.67
N PRO A 56 5.71 14.12 19.05
CA PRO A 56 5.80 13.66 17.67
C PRO A 56 5.11 12.30 17.58
N ALA A 57 4.08 12.22 16.77
CA ALA A 57 3.56 10.93 16.38
C ALA A 57 4.66 10.27 15.55
N ILE A 58 5.51 9.49 16.21
CA ILE A 58 6.55 8.71 15.58
C ILE A 58 5.88 7.89 14.50
N GLY A 59 6.05 8.32 13.25
CA GLY A 59 5.74 7.52 12.08
C GLY A 59 4.31 7.49 11.61
N SER A 60 3.54 8.58 11.63
CA SER A 60 2.38 8.65 10.75
C SER A 60 2.59 9.61 9.58
N THR A 61 3.47 9.24 8.67
CA THR A 61 3.05 9.32 7.27
C THR A 61 1.78 8.49 7.19
N ARG A 62 0.63 9.11 7.02
CA ARG A 62 -0.54 8.48 6.43
C ARG A 62 -0.32 8.35 4.89
N ARG A 63 0.62 7.58 4.49
CA ARG A 63 0.33 6.33 3.81
C ARG A 63 -0.63 5.64 4.75
N SER A 64 -1.83 5.36 4.30
CA SER A 64 -2.66 4.38 4.93
C SER A 64 -1.70 3.27 5.42
N GLU A 65 -1.30 3.32 6.70
CA GLU A 65 -0.90 2.12 7.36
C GLU A 65 -2.17 1.29 7.31
N GLU A 66 -2.35 0.61 6.19
CA GLU A 66 -2.83 -0.73 6.30
C GLU A 66 -1.99 -1.27 7.45
N ARG A 67 -2.57 -1.33 8.65
CA ARG A 67 -2.04 -2.14 9.73
C ARG A 67 -1.55 -3.37 9.00
N LYS A 68 -0.27 -3.67 9.07
CA LYS A 68 0.23 -4.95 8.57
C LYS A 68 -0.59 -5.98 9.32
N VAL A 69 -1.74 -6.29 8.73
CA VAL A 69 -2.63 -7.30 9.25
C VAL A 69 -1.78 -8.56 9.21
N ASP A 70 -1.48 -9.12 10.36
CA ASP A 70 -0.84 -10.42 10.38
C ASP A 70 -1.90 -11.44 9.95
N TYR A 71 -1.89 -11.76 8.67
CA TYR A 71 -2.85 -12.69 8.10
C TYR A 71 -2.74 -14.10 8.70
N ARG A 72 -1.66 -14.39 9.43
CA ARG A 72 -1.55 -15.63 10.21
C ARG A 72 -2.46 -15.64 11.43
N GLU A 73 -2.72 -14.47 12.01
CA GLU A 73 -3.63 -14.34 13.16
C GLU A 73 -5.10 -14.20 12.73
N VAL A 74 -5.33 -13.61 11.56
CA VAL A 74 -6.69 -13.33 11.05
C VAL A 74 -7.28 -14.53 10.31
N LEU A 75 -6.45 -15.29 9.60
CA LEU A 75 -6.86 -16.44 8.82
C LEU A 75 -6.63 -17.74 9.62
N ASN A 76 -7.56 -18.70 9.51
CA ASN A 76 -7.31 -20.04 10.02
C ASN A 76 -6.20 -20.73 9.19
N ALA A 77 -5.68 -21.87 9.65
CA ALA A 77 -4.58 -22.56 9.01
C ALA A 77 -4.86 -22.94 7.55
N GLN A 78 -6.09 -23.33 7.24
CA GLN A 78 -6.51 -23.69 5.88
C GLN A 78 -6.59 -22.47 4.97
N ASP A 79 -7.21 -21.39 5.42
CA ASP A 79 -7.33 -20.14 4.66
C ASP A 79 -5.96 -19.49 4.48
N PHE A 80 -5.08 -19.58 5.47
CA PHE A 80 -3.71 -19.11 5.36
C PHE A 80 -2.91 -19.89 4.31
N SER A 81 -3.12 -21.21 4.18
CA SER A 81 -2.49 -22.02 3.14
C SER A 81 -2.92 -21.56 1.74
N VAL A 82 -4.22 -21.32 1.53
CA VAL A 82 -4.77 -20.77 0.28
C VAL A 82 -4.21 -19.37 0.02
N PHE A 83 -4.19 -18.50 1.03
CA PHE A 83 -3.63 -17.16 0.94
C PHE A 83 -2.16 -17.17 0.52
N SER A 84 -1.35 -18.04 1.10
CA SER A 84 0.07 -18.20 0.74
C SER A 84 0.25 -18.64 -0.71
N ALA A 85 -0.53 -19.62 -1.18
CA ALA A 85 -0.51 -20.07 -2.57
C ALA A 85 -0.93 -18.97 -3.54
N LEU A 86 -1.94 -18.19 -3.19
CA LEU A 86 -2.38 -17.02 -3.98
C LEU A 86 -1.31 -15.92 -4.06
N ARG A 87 -0.55 -15.72 -3.00
CA ARG A 87 0.58 -14.77 -2.99
C ARG A 87 1.67 -15.18 -3.98
N GLU A 88 2.01 -16.45 -4.06
CA GLU A 88 3.01 -16.97 -5.01
C GLU A 88 2.54 -16.78 -6.45
N VAL A 89 1.28 -17.11 -6.75
CA VAL A 89 0.72 -16.88 -8.09
C VAL A 89 0.67 -15.39 -8.43
N ARG A 90 0.26 -14.55 -7.50
CA ARG A 90 0.28 -13.08 -7.70
C ARG A 90 1.68 -12.57 -8.02
N LYS A 91 2.70 -13.07 -7.30
CA LYS A 91 4.09 -12.70 -7.54
C LYS A 91 4.52 -13.08 -8.96
N SER A 92 4.25 -14.31 -9.40
CA SER A 92 4.55 -14.77 -10.75
C SER A 92 3.84 -13.95 -11.83
N LEU A 93 2.58 -13.59 -11.62
CA LEU A 93 1.82 -12.75 -12.55
C LEU A 93 2.37 -11.33 -12.62
N ALA A 94 2.74 -10.74 -11.50
CA ALA A 94 3.33 -9.40 -11.43
C ALA A 94 4.70 -9.35 -12.11
N GLU A 95 5.54 -10.37 -11.92
CA GLU A 95 6.85 -10.51 -12.56
C GLU A 95 6.71 -10.67 -14.08
N ALA A 96 5.77 -11.48 -14.54
CA ALA A 96 5.51 -11.70 -15.97
C ALA A 96 5.06 -10.42 -16.70
N GLU A 97 4.35 -9.54 -16.01
CA GLU A 97 3.83 -8.27 -16.58
C GLU A 97 4.71 -7.06 -16.26
N GLY A 98 5.72 -7.21 -15.42
CA GLY A 98 6.58 -6.11 -14.97
C GLY A 98 5.85 -5.05 -14.13
N VAL A 99 4.82 -5.44 -13.39
CA VAL A 99 4.02 -4.57 -12.53
C VAL A 99 4.21 -4.94 -11.05
N PRO A 100 4.01 -3.99 -10.11
CA PRO A 100 4.07 -4.33 -8.70
C PRO A 100 2.92 -5.26 -8.28
N VAL A 101 3.16 -6.12 -7.30
CA VAL A 101 2.21 -7.16 -6.85
C VAL A 101 0.84 -6.61 -6.44
N TYR A 102 0.79 -5.42 -5.85
CA TYR A 102 -0.47 -4.78 -5.45
C TYR A 102 -1.33 -4.31 -6.65
N ALA A 103 -0.71 -4.11 -7.82
CA ALA A 103 -1.43 -3.76 -9.03
C ALA A 103 -2.25 -4.96 -9.57
N VAL A 104 -1.79 -6.18 -9.31
CA VAL A 104 -2.53 -7.40 -9.62
C VAL A 104 -3.69 -7.56 -8.61
N PHE A 105 -3.37 -7.82 -7.35
CA PHE A 105 -4.33 -7.90 -6.23
C PHE A 105 -3.67 -7.42 -4.94
N THR A 106 -4.44 -6.82 -4.04
CA THR A 106 -3.99 -6.46 -2.69
C THR A 106 -4.00 -7.68 -1.77
N ASN A 107 -3.29 -7.58 -0.63
CA ASN A 107 -3.30 -8.65 0.37
C ASN A 107 -4.72 -8.89 0.93
N ASP A 108 -5.50 -7.83 1.13
CA ASP A 108 -6.88 -7.94 1.60
C ASP A 108 -7.78 -8.69 0.61
N GLN A 109 -7.60 -8.44 -0.68
CA GLN A 109 -8.32 -9.17 -1.73
C GLN A 109 -7.96 -10.66 -1.73
N LEU A 110 -6.67 -10.99 -1.60
CA LEU A 110 -6.23 -12.38 -1.51
C LEU A 110 -6.73 -13.07 -0.22
N ALA A 111 -6.77 -12.37 0.90
CA ALA A 111 -7.32 -12.88 2.15
C ALA A 111 -8.82 -13.18 2.02
N LYS A 112 -9.59 -12.28 1.40
CA LYS A 112 -11.02 -12.50 1.09
C LYS A 112 -11.21 -13.69 0.16
N PHE A 113 -10.39 -13.84 -0.88
CA PHE A 113 -10.43 -15.01 -1.76
C PHE A 113 -10.18 -16.32 -0.98
N ALA A 114 -9.24 -16.32 -0.05
CA ALA A 114 -8.95 -17.47 0.79
C ALA A 114 -10.13 -17.86 1.71
N GLN A 115 -10.83 -16.87 2.28
CA GLN A 115 -11.98 -17.07 3.16
C GLN A 115 -13.24 -17.50 2.41
N ILE A 116 -13.56 -16.82 1.31
CA ILE A 116 -14.81 -17.03 0.55
C ILE A 116 -14.69 -18.23 -0.38
N ARG A 117 -13.46 -18.56 -0.84
CA ARG A 117 -13.17 -19.60 -1.83
C ARG A 117 -14.09 -19.54 -3.05
N PRO A 118 -14.07 -18.43 -3.81
CA PRO A 118 -14.94 -18.27 -4.95
C PRO A 118 -14.72 -19.40 -5.96
N ALA A 119 -15.81 -19.95 -6.47
CA ALA A 119 -15.79 -21.05 -7.44
C ALA A 119 -15.97 -20.54 -8.89
N SER A 120 -16.22 -19.24 -9.09
CA SER A 120 -16.48 -18.66 -10.40
C SER A 120 -15.90 -17.26 -10.53
N ARG A 121 -15.73 -16.80 -11.78
CA ARG A 121 -15.31 -15.41 -12.07
C ARG A 121 -16.28 -14.38 -11.50
N ALA A 122 -17.58 -14.62 -11.61
CA ALA A 122 -18.60 -13.75 -11.03
C ALA A 122 -18.52 -13.65 -9.50
N ALA A 123 -18.07 -14.69 -8.81
CA ALA A 123 -17.84 -14.67 -7.38
C ALA A 123 -16.57 -13.87 -7.01
N LEU A 124 -15.54 -13.86 -7.87
CA LEU A 124 -14.36 -13.00 -7.71
C LEU A 124 -14.70 -11.52 -7.84
N GLU A 125 -15.57 -11.15 -8.78
CA GLU A 125 -16.00 -9.75 -9.01
C GLU A 125 -16.78 -9.17 -7.82
N LYS A 126 -17.41 -10.01 -7.00
CA LYS A 126 -18.12 -9.57 -5.79
C LYS A 126 -17.18 -9.09 -4.67
N VAL A 127 -15.91 -9.38 -4.76
CA VAL A 127 -14.93 -8.92 -3.80
C VAL A 127 -14.61 -7.45 -4.06
N GLU A 128 -14.69 -6.64 -3.03
CA GLU A 128 -14.47 -5.19 -3.10
C GLU A 128 -13.11 -4.84 -3.73
N GLY A 129 -13.12 -3.95 -4.70
CA GLY A 129 -11.93 -3.50 -5.42
C GLY A 129 -11.44 -4.47 -6.50
N VAL A 130 -12.14 -5.56 -6.76
CA VAL A 130 -11.86 -6.50 -7.86
C VAL A 130 -12.77 -6.19 -9.02
N GLY A 131 -12.23 -5.53 -10.04
CA GLY A 131 -12.97 -5.20 -11.26
C GLY A 131 -12.98 -6.34 -12.27
N ALA A 132 -13.98 -6.34 -13.17
CA ALA A 132 -14.13 -7.33 -14.25
C ALA A 132 -12.85 -7.51 -15.09
N ALA A 133 -12.14 -6.44 -15.41
CA ALA A 133 -10.89 -6.49 -16.15
C ALA A 133 -9.79 -7.32 -15.44
N LYS A 134 -9.70 -7.21 -14.11
CA LYS A 134 -8.76 -8.02 -13.33
C LYS A 134 -9.18 -9.49 -13.29
N VAL A 135 -10.47 -9.75 -13.17
CA VAL A 135 -11.02 -11.10 -13.17
C VAL A 135 -10.84 -11.77 -14.53
N GLU A 136 -11.06 -11.04 -15.60
CA GLU A 136 -10.83 -11.55 -16.96
C GLU A 136 -9.35 -11.94 -17.18
N LYS A 137 -8.44 -11.11 -16.71
CA LYS A 137 -7.00 -11.27 -16.92
C LYS A 137 -6.36 -12.31 -15.99
N TYR A 138 -6.73 -12.33 -14.72
CA TYR A 138 -6.08 -13.12 -13.66
C TYR A 138 -7.00 -14.15 -12.98
N GLY A 139 -8.30 -14.04 -13.17
CA GLY A 139 -9.30 -14.83 -12.44
C GLY A 139 -9.13 -16.33 -12.61
N GLU A 140 -8.81 -16.81 -13.81
CA GLU A 140 -8.59 -18.22 -14.09
C GLU A 140 -7.43 -18.81 -13.28
N ARG A 141 -6.33 -18.06 -13.14
CA ARG A 141 -5.16 -18.48 -12.34
C ARG A 141 -5.49 -18.54 -10.86
N VAL A 142 -6.26 -17.58 -10.38
CA VAL A 142 -6.72 -17.51 -8.98
C VAL A 142 -7.67 -18.67 -8.67
N LEU A 143 -8.65 -18.91 -9.54
CA LEU A 143 -9.60 -20.02 -9.37
C LEU A 143 -8.91 -21.39 -9.42
N ALA A 144 -7.93 -21.59 -10.27
CA ALA A 144 -7.14 -22.82 -10.35
C ALA A 144 -6.41 -23.10 -9.03
N VAL A 145 -5.83 -22.09 -8.39
CA VAL A 145 -5.16 -22.22 -7.09
C VAL A 145 -6.14 -22.54 -5.97
N ILE A 146 -7.28 -21.84 -5.92
CA ILE A 146 -8.31 -22.09 -4.92
C ILE A 146 -8.84 -23.51 -5.02
N SER A 147 -9.10 -23.97 -6.24
CA SER A 147 -9.58 -25.35 -6.49
C SER A 147 -8.53 -26.40 -6.12
N ALA A 148 -7.26 -26.18 -6.46
CA ALA A 148 -6.17 -27.08 -6.14
C ALA A 148 -5.92 -27.20 -4.63
N THR A 149 -6.07 -26.11 -3.90
CA THR A 149 -5.85 -26.08 -2.44
C THR A 149 -7.06 -26.60 -1.66
N ALA A 150 -8.26 -26.59 -2.25
CA ALA A 150 -9.46 -27.15 -1.65
C ALA A 150 -9.48 -28.70 -1.61
N VAL A 151 -8.58 -29.35 -2.33
CA VAL A 151 -8.50 -30.84 -2.47
C VAL A 151 -7.54 -31.47 -1.46
N ILE A 152 -6.92 -30.73 -0.54
CA ILE A 152 -6.10 -31.35 0.51
C ILE A 152 -7.04 -31.81 1.63
N PRO A 153 -7.38 -33.09 1.74
CA PRO A 153 -8.12 -33.62 2.89
C PRO A 153 -7.28 -33.46 4.16
N PRO A 154 -7.92 -33.42 5.31
CA PRO A 154 -7.23 -33.25 6.59
C PRO A 154 -6.32 -34.45 6.91
#